data_52e5997ac034fed0112c016896943dbb
#
_entry.id   52e5997ac034fed0112c016896943dbb
#
_cell.length_a   1.000
_cell.length_b   1.000
_cell.length_c   1.000
_cell.angle_alpha   90.00
_cell.angle_beta   90.00
_cell.angle_gamma   90.00
#
_symmetry.space_group_name_H-M   'P 1'
#
loop_
_entity.id
_entity.type
_entity.pdbx_description
1 polymer ?
#
loop_
_entity_poly.entity_id
_entity_poly.type
_entity_poly.pdbx_seq_one_letter_code
_entity_poly.pdbx_strand_id
1 'polypeptide(L)'
;MKKIQVDIFSEAINCPVIKLETRRFPGVLIQGDSLSNIYSIIDELKSYQEKDTEPFDLADEAMGILKNYLCEYEGVLKVHNVDLPFSGSALPDQAD
;
A
#
# COMPACT_ATOMS: atom_id res chain seq x y z
N MET A 1 -25.65 -9.51 0.09
CA MET A 1 -24.19 -9.47 -0.15
C MET A 1 -23.89 -10.15 -1.48
N LYS A 2 -23.10 -9.48 -2.30
CA LYS A 2 -22.72 -10.02 -3.60
C LYS A 2 -21.40 -10.78 -3.48
N LYS A 3 -21.33 -11.94 -4.09
CA LYS A 3 -20.10 -12.73 -4.15
C LYS A 3 -19.56 -12.70 -5.56
N ILE A 4 -18.25 -12.46 -5.70
CA ILE A 4 -17.58 -12.46 -6.99
C ILE A 4 -16.27 -13.24 -6.88
N GLN A 5 -15.76 -13.67 -8.02
CA GLN A 5 -14.43 -14.25 -8.09
C GLN A 5 -13.41 -13.20 -8.48
N VAL A 6 -12.22 -13.28 -7.90
CA VAL A 6 -11.12 -12.37 -8.21
C VAL A 6 -9.87 -13.18 -8.48
N ASP A 7 -8.98 -12.64 -9.28
CA ASP A 7 -7.67 -13.24 -9.50
C ASP A 7 -6.73 -12.80 -8.39
N ILE A 8 -6.14 -13.76 -7.72
CA ILE A 8 -5.16 -13.48 -6.65
C ILE A 8 -3.77 -13.59 -7.26
N PHE A 9 -3.06 -12.47 -7.33
CA PHE A 9 -1.70 -12.44 -7.85
C PHE A 9 -0.68 -12.79 -6.77
N SER A 10 -1.02 -12.54 -5.52
CA SER A 10 -0.15 -12.81 -4.38
C SER A 10 -1.00 -13.00 -3.14
N GLU A 11 -0.66 -14.02 -2.35
CA GLU A 11 -1.33 -14.32 -1.08
C GLU A 11 -0.56 -13.76 0.11
N ALA A 12 0.15 -12.66 -0.07
CA ALA A 12 0.87 -12.02 1.02
C ALA A 12 -0.07 -11.78 2.20
N ILE A 13 0.39 -12.06 3.40
CA ILE A 13 -0.45 -12.05 4.60
C ILE A 13 -1.07 -10.69 4.84
N ASN A 14 -0.28 -9.63 4.67
CA ASN A 14 -0.73 -8.28 5.04
C ASN A 14 -1.22 -7.45 3.87
N CYS A 15 -1.00 -7.90 2.65
CA CYS A 15 -1.23 -7.07 1.48
C CYS A 15 -1.41 -7.92 0.22
N PRO A 16 -2.46 -8.77 0.18
CA PRO A 16 -2.69 -9.56 -1.02
C PRO A 16 -2.93 -8.65 -2.22
N VAL A 17 -2.38 -9.05 -3.36
CA VAL A 17 -2.62 -8.35 -4.63
C VAL A 17 -3.68 -9.12 -5.39
N ILE A 18 -4.78 -8.45 -5.69
CA ILE A 18 -5.93 -9.06 -6.35
C ILE A 18 -6.35 -8.23 -7.54
N LYS A 19 -7.05 -8.86 -8.48
CA LYS A 19 -7.62 -8.14 -9.62
C LYS A 19 -9.11 -8.44 -9.72
N LEU A 20 -9.91 -7.39 -9.74
CA LEU A 20 -11.34 -7.47 -9.99
C LEU A 20 -11.58 -7.44 -11.50
N GLU A 21 -12.61 -8.18 -11.94
CA GLU A 21 -12.96 -8.22 -13.36
C GLU A 21 -13.31 -6.84 -13.91
N THR A 22 -13.90 -5.99 -13.08
CA THR A 22 -14.37 -4.67 -13.47
C THR A 22 -13.28 -3.61 -13.49
N ARG A 23 -12.05 -3.96 -13.08
CA ARG A 23 -10.95 -3.02 -12.99
C ARG A 23 -9.83 -3.40 -13.94
N ARG A 24 -9.24 -2.37 -14.54
CA ARG A 24 -8.14 -2.57 -15.48
C ARG A 24 -6.86 -3.03 -14.79
N PHE A 25 -6.59 -2.47 -13.62
CA PHE A 25 -5.35 -2.75 -12.89
C PHE A 25 -5.65 -3.54 -11.62
N PRO A 26 -4.70 -4.37 -11.19
CA PRO A 26 -4.81 -5.01 -9.88
C PRO A 26 -4.80 -3.98 -8.76
N GLY A 27 -5.25 -4.39 -7.59
CA GLY A 27 -5.20 -3.58 -6.40
C GLY A 27 -4.67 -4.39 -5.25
N VAL A 28 -4.49 -3.74 -4.11
CA VAL A 28 -4.12 -4.42 -2.88
C VAL A 28 -5.32 -4.49 -1.96
N LEU A 29 -5.39 -5.59 -1.20
CA LEU A 29 -6.40 -5.74 -0.17
C LEU A 29 -5.76 -5.33 1.16
N ILE A 30 -6.28 -4.28 1.76
CA ILE A 30 -5.81 -3.81 3.06
C ILE A 30 -6.89 -4.15 4.08
N GLN A 31 -6.49 -4.88 5.13
CA GLN A 31 -7.44 -5.24 6.17
C GLN A 31 -7.86 -4.02 6.96
N GLY A 32 -9.09 -4.07 7.49
CA GLY A 32 -9.66 -2.93 8.20
C GLY A 32 -8.87 -2.50 9.42
N ASP A 33 -8.30 -3.45 10.16
CA ASP A 33 -7.47 -3.12 11.32
C ASP A 33 -6.16 -2.41 10.90
N SER A 34 -5.55 -2.83 9.82
CA SER A 34 -4.35 -2.17 9.28
C SER A 34 -4.70 -0.77 8.79
N LEU A 35 -5.81 -0.63 8.10
CA LEU A 35 -6.26 0.68 7.61
C LEU A 35 -6.55 1.63 8.78
N SER A 36 -7.19 1.14 9.82
CA SER A 36 -7.48 1.91 11.03
C SER A 36 -6.19 2.36 11.71
N ASN A 37 -5.19 1.50 11.75
CA ASN A 37 -3.89 1.83 12.33
C ASN A 37 -3.21 2.96 11.56
N ILE A 38 -3.21 2.87 10.23
CA ILE A 38 -2.62 3.92 9.39
C ILE A 38 -3.35 5.25 9.61
N TYR A 39 -4.68 5.20 9.65
CA TYR A 39 -5.48 6.38 9.90
C TYR A 39 -5.14 7.02 11.24
N SER A 40 -5.00 6.20 12.29
CA SER A 40 -4.67 6.69 13.63
C SER A 40 -3.29 7.36 13.67
N ILE A 41 -2.32 6.81 12.97
CA ILE A 41 -0.99 7.40 12.89
C ILE A 41 -1.05 8.77 12.21
N ILE A 42 -1.78 8.87 11.12
CA ILE A 42 -1.90 10.12 10.38
C ILE A 42 -2.69 11.15 11.19
N ASP A 43 -3.73 10.72 11.91
CA ASP A 43 -4.50 11.60 12.76
C ASP A 43 -3.64 12.18 13.88
N GLU A 44 -2.83 11.34 14.51
CA GLU A 44 -1.88 11.79 15.53
C GLU A 44 -0.85 12.77 14.95
N LEU A 45 -0.35 12.45 13.75
CA LEU A 45 0.58 13.33 13.05
C LEU A 45 -0.02 14.71 12.82
N LYS A 46 -1.29 14.76 12.42
CA LYS A 46 -2.00 16.02 12.20
C LYS A 46 -2.09 16.84 13.46
N SER A 47 -2.28 16.21 14.62
CA SER A 47 -2.37 16.92 15.89
C SER A 47 -1.05 17.60 16.27
N TYR A 48 0.08 17.07 15.85
CA TYR A 48 1.38 17.70 16.12
C TYR A 48 1.59 18.99 15.34
N GLN A 49 0.96 19.14 14.19
CA GLN A 49 1.06 20.38 13.42
C GLN A 49 0.51 21.58 14.20
N GLU A 50 -0.47 21.34 15.06
CA GLU A 50 -1.08 22.39 15.88
C GLU A 50 -0.24 22.74 17.10
N LYS A 51 0.68 21.86 17.50
CA LYS A 51 1.45 22.00 18.73
C LYS A 51 2.91 22.38 18.51
N ASP A 52 3.29 22.61 17.27
CA ASP A 52 4.66 23.00 16.91
C ASP A 52 5.72 21.98 17.37
N THR A 53 5.35 20.70 17.45
CA THR A 53 6.27 19.62 17.77
C THR A 53 6.71 18.92 16.47
N GLU A 54 7.88 18.27 16.51
CA GLU A 54 8.41 17.59 15.32
C GLU A 54 7.82 16.19 15.20
N PRO A 55 6.93 15.95 14.23
CA PRO A 55 6.27 14.65 14.07
C PRO A 55 7.02 13.70 13.13
N PHE A 56 8.34 13.77 13.10
CA PHE A 56 9.11 12.99 12.12
C PHE A 56 8.95 11.49 12.29
N ASP A 57 8.91 11.00 13.54
CA ASP A 57 8.79 9.57 13.79
C ASP A 57 7.46 9.02 13.30
N LEU A 58 6.38 9.78 13.49
CA LEU A 58 5.06 9.38 13.01
C LEU A 58 4.99 9.42 11.49
N ALA A 59 5.57 10.46 10.88
CA ALA A 59 5.62 10.55 9.43
C ALA A 59 6.40 9.37 8.83
N ASP A 60 7.55 9.07 9.41
CA ASP A 60 8.37 7.95 8.96
C ASP A 60 7.65 6.62 9.12
N GLU A 61 6.94 6.43 10.24
CA GLU A 61 6.17 5.22 10.48
C GLU A 61 5.07 5.05 9.43
N ALA A 62 4.28 6.09 9.18
CA ALA A 62 3.22 6.04 8.19
C ALA A 62 3.77 5.80 6.79
N MET A 63 4.84 6.51 6.42
CA MET A 63 5.48 6.35 5.13
C MET A 63 6.04 4.94 4.95
N GLY A 64 6.62 4.38 6.02
CA GLY A 64 7.15 3.02 5.98
C GLY A 64 6.06 1.99 5.70
N ILE A 65 4.91 2.12 6.34
CA ILE A 65 3.78 1.22 6.12
C ILE A 65 3.30 1.31 4.68
N LEU A 66 3.10 2.53 4.19
CA LEU A 66 2.63 2.74 2.83
C LEU A 66 3.65 2.26 1.80
N LYS A 67 4.92 2.51 2.05
CA LYS A 67 5.99 2.06 1.17
C LYS A 67 6.01 0.54 1.07
N ASN A 68 5.81 -0.16 2.19
CA ASN A 68 5.77 -1.61 2.18
C ASN A 68 4.64 -2.14 1.30
N TYR A 69 3.46 -1.53 1.38
CA TYR A 69 2.35 -1.90 0.51
C TYR A 69 2.69 -1.67 -0.96
N LEU A 70 3.28 -0.52 -1.27
CA LEU A 70 3.66 -0.18 -2.64
C LEU A 70 4.73 -1.11 -3.19
N CYS A 71 5.75 -1.42 -2.38
CA CYS A 71 6.80 -2.35 -2.80
C CYS A 71 6.26 -3.73 -3.09
N GLU A 72 5.36 -4.23 -2.24
CA GLU A 72 4.73 -5.52 -2.47
C GLU A 72 3.93 -5.51 -3.77
N TYR A 73 3.14 -4.46 -3.97
CA TYR A 73 2.32 -4.30 -5.16
C TYR A 73 3.19 -4.29 -6.42
N GLU A 74 4.21 -3.44 -6.44
CA GLU A 74 5.10 -3.30 -7.60
C GLU A 74 5.84 -4.60 -7.91
N GLY A 75 6.34 -5.26 -6.86
CA GLY A 75 7.06 -6.52 -7.03
C GLY A 75 6.19 -7.61 -7.63
N VAL A 76 4.95 -7.71 -7.17
CA VAL A 76 4.00 -8.71 -7.68
C VAL A 76 3.65 -8.40 -9.14
N LEU A 77 3.38 -7.16 -9.46
CA LEU A 77 3.07 -6.78 -10.84
C LEU A 77 4.24 -7.07 -11.78
N LYS A 78 5.45 -6.80 -11.32
CA LYS A 78 6.64 -7.08 -12.12
C LYS A 78 6.78 -8.57 -12.41
N VAL A 79 6.54 -9.42 -11.43
CA VAL A 79 6.58 -10.87 -11.61
C VAL A 79 5.56 -11.33 -12.66
N HIS A 80 4.40 -10.70 -12.69
CA HIS A 80 3.33 -11.06 -13.62
C HIS A 80 3.37 -10.28 -14.93
N ASN A 81 4.39 -9.44 -15.14
CA ASN A 81 4.54 -8.62 -16.35
C ASN A 81 3.34 -7.70 -16.59
N VAL A 82 2.83 -7.11 -15.50
CA VAL A 82 1.73 -6.15 -15.56
C VAL A 82 2.30 -4.75 -15.34
N ASP A 83 1.91 -3.83 -16.21
CA ASP A 83 2.35 -2.44 -16.10
C ASP A 83 1.76 -1.77 -14.86
N LEU A 84 2.55 -0.91 -14.22
CA LEU A 84 2.06 -0.11 -13.10
C LEU A 84 1.05 0.93 -13.60
N PRO A 85 0.00 1.21 -12.81
CA PRO A 85 -0.98 2.23 -13.17
C PRO A 85 -0.51 3.66 -12.91
N PHE A 86 0.72 3.84 -12.46
CA PHE A 86 1.29 5.14 -12.12
C PHE A 86 2.77 5.16 -12.51
N SER A 87 3.35 6.36 -12.58
CA SER A 87 4.77 6.53 -12.83
C SER A 87 5.53 6.62 -11.51
N GLY A 88 6.81 6.32 -11.55
CA GLY A 88 7.65 6.25 -10.37
C GLY A 88 7.68 4.83 -9.80
N SER A 89 8.55 4.59 -8.85
CA SER A 89 8.70 3.28 -8.23
C SER A 89 9.10 3.42 -6.78
N ALA A 90 8.47 2.62 -5.92
CA ALA A 90 8.83 2.50 -4.52
C ALA A 90 9.91 1.44 -4.30
N LEU A 91 10.20 0.61 -5.31
CA LEU A 91 11.24 -0.40 -5.19
C LEU A 91 12.61 0.24 -5.18
N PRO A 92 13.58 -0.36 -4.47
CA PRO A 92 14.96 0.13 -4.52
C PRO A 92 15.47 0.11 -5.96
N ASP A 93 16.25 1.14 -6.28
CA ASP A 93 16.89 1.21 -7.58
C ASP A 93 17.87 0.05 -7.70
N GLN A 94 17.62 -0.81 -8.67
CA GLN A 94 18.55 -1.91 -8.93
C GLN A 94 19.55 -1.46 -9.97
N ALA A 95 20.59 -0.84 -9.49
CA ALA A 95 21.67 -0.43 -10.34
C ALA A 95 22.40 -1.70 -10.81
N ASP A 96 22.22 -2.02 -12.03
CA ASP A 96 22.91 -3.15 -12.60
C ASP A 96 24.18 -2.76 -13.23
#